data_d745587940c463e48845a3dffcd2fc80
#
_entry.id   d745587940c463e48845a3dffcd2fc80
#
_cell.length_a   1.000
_cell.length_b   1.000
_cell.length_c   1.000
_cell.angle_alpha   90.00
_cell.angle_beta   90.00
_cell.angle_gamma   90.00
#
_symmetry.space_group_name_H-M   'P 1'
#
loop_
_entity.id
_entity.type
_entity.pdbx_description
1 polymer ?
#
loop_
_entity_poly.entity_id
_entity_poly.type
_entity_poly.pdbx_seq_one_letter_code
_entity_poly.pdbx_strand_id
1 'polypeptide(L)'
;MLGAHGMREKNVFYEESSHVPLMIKMPHEIKKKTTVNGYVSNVDLFATIMDYLNVGNYKSDGESLRDLIEQKQTNHGNYVVTEWDYRGPIQPNYMIVKDGWKLMIPYTEDSKVLNVLYNLNEDPHEMTNLLGKNPNRKKYKKKAEKLRLKLLEWLKKNNSKHYDGVSKRKLI
;
A
#
# COMPACT_ATOMS: atom_id res chain seq x y z
N MET A 1 4.19 -3.37 15.63
CA MET A 1 5.61 -3.74 15.63
C MET A 1 6.04 -4.07 17.05
N LEU A 2 6.58 -5.25 17.25
CA LEU A 2 6.97 -5.76 18.57
C LEU A 2 8.48 -5.89 18.66
N GLY A 3 9.21 -4.86 18.25
CA GLY A 3 10.67 -4.83 18.20
C GLY A 3 11.27 -4.96 16.81
N ALA A 4 10.50 -5.35 15.78
CA ALA A 4 10.99 -5.35 14.41
C ALA A 4 11.47 -3.93 14.01
N HIS A 5 12.57 -3.85 13.28
CA HIS A 5 13.27 -2.60 12.94
C HIS A 5 13.63 -1.71 14.16
N GLY A 6 13.74 -2.30 15.37
CA GLY A 6 13.96 -1.55 16.61
C GLY A 6 12.78 -0.68 17.04
N MET A 7 11.60 -0.88 16.49
CA MET A 7 10.42 -0.05 16.70
C MET A 7 9.32 -0.75 17.50
N ARG A 8 8.49 0.07 18.15
CA ARG A 8 7.23 -0.31 18.78
C ARG A 8 6.09 0.45 18.11
N GLU A 9 4.85 -0.03 18.27
CA GLU A 9 3.64 0.56 17.70
C GLU A 9 3.53 0.41 16.17
N LYS A 10 2.75 1.28 15.51
CA LYS A 10 2.34 1.14 14.10
C LYS A 10 2.53 2.42 13.29
N ASN A 11 3.47 3.26 13.67
CA ASN A 11 3.67 4.59 13.05
C ASN A 11 4.49 4.54 11.75
N VAL A 12 4.60 3.38 11.12
CA VAL A 12 5.42 3.14 9.92
C VAL A 12 4.71 2.19 8.97
N PHE A 13 5.20 2.09 7.73
CA PHE A 13 4.60 1.26 6.68
C PHE A 13 5.32 -0.08 6.44
N TYR A 14 6.12 -0.55 7.39
CA TYR A 14 6.69 -1.89 7.28
C TYR A 14 5.60 -2.97 7.27
N GLU A 15 5.91 -4.14 6.69
CA GLU A 15 4.95 -5.24 6.56
C GLU A 15 4.28 -5.60 7.89
N GLU A 16 5.02 -5.57 9.01
CA GLU A 16 4.46 -5.84 10.35
C GLU A 16 3.42 -4.82 10.82
N SER A 17 3.32 -3.68 10.16
CA SER A 17 2.35 -2.63 10.46
C SER A 17 1.26 -2.50 9.41
N SER A 18 1.61 -2.63 8.14
CA SER A 18 0.71 -2.36 7.02
C SER A 18 0.08 -3.61 6.41
N HIS A 19 0.74 -4.76 6.49
CA HIS A 19 0.24 -6.02 5.97
C HIS A 19 -0.53 -6.78 7.06
N VAL A 20 -1.78 -6.38 7.29
CA VAL A 20 -2.64 -7.00 8.30
C VAL A 20 -3.33 -8.25 7.73
N PRO A 21 -3.45 -9.35 8.50
CA PRO A 21 -4.19 -10.53 8.07
C PRO A 21 -5.67 -10.21 7.83
N LEU A 22 -6.22 -10.68 6.71
CA LEU A 22 -7.65 -10.62 6.43
C LEU A 22 -8.20 -12.04 6.30
N MET A 23 -9.14 -12.38 7.16
CA MET A 23 -9.86 -13.65 7.12
C MET A 23 -11.36 -13.39 7.05
N ILE A 24 -12.03 -14.01 6.08
CA ILE A 24 -13.47 -13.87 5.88
C ILE A 24 -14.11 -15.26 6.01
N LYS A 25 -15.11 -15.36 6.88
CA LYS A 25 -15.96 -16.55 7.02
C LYS A 25 -17.37 -16.23 6.52
N MET A 26 -17.77 -16.91 5.45
CA MET A 26 -19.13 -16.82 4.94
C MET A 26 -20.08 -17.76 5.72
N PRO A 27 -21.33 -17.35 6.02
CA PRO A 27 -22.23 -18.13 6.88
C PRO A 27 -22.68 -19.46 6.28
N HIS A 28 -22.78 -19.58 4.96
CA HIS A 28 -23.49 -20.71 4.35
C HIS A 28 -22.74 -21.51 3.30
N GLU A 29 -21.55 -21.12 2.80
CA GLU A 29 -21.10 -21.70 1.53
C GLU A 29 -19.64 -22.09 1.38
N ILE A 30 -18.74 -21.80 2.30
CA ILE A 30 -17.35 -22.19 2.07
C ILE A 30 -17.08 -23.57 2.64
N LYS A 31 -17.30 -24.59 1.83
CA LYS A 31 -16.91 -25.99 2.13
C LYS A 31 -15.40 -26.19 2.10
N LYS A 32 -14.63 -25.28 1.53
CA LYS A 32 -13.18 -25.39 1.36
C LYS A 32 -12.47 -24.12 1.78
N LYS A 33 -11.50 -24.26 2.66
CA LYS A 33 -10.56 -23.16 2.97
C LYS A 33 -9.78 -22.79 1.71
N THR A 34 -9.76 -21.51 1.38
CA THR A 34 -9.06 -20.99 0.21
C THR A 34 -8.18 -19.82 0.63
N THR A 35 -6.97 -19.80 0.10
CA THR A 35 -6.10 -18.63 0.17
C THR A 35 -6.18 -17.90 -1.15
N VAL A 36 -6.44 -16.61 -1.09
CA VAL A 36 -6.51 -15.74 -2.27
C VAL A 36 -5.31 -14.80 -2.23
N ASN A 37 -4.58 -14.74 -3.33
CA ASN A 37 -3.47 -13.83 -3.49
C ASN A 37 -3.93 -12.61 -4.30
N GLY A 38 -3.71 -11.42 -3.75
CA GLY A 38 -4.09 -10.16 -4.41
C GLY A 38 -3.84 -8.98 -3.50
N TYR A 39 -3.76 -7.80 -4.08
CA TYR A 39 -3.70 -6.56 -3.31
C TYR A 39 -5.12 -6.16 -2.92
N VAL A 40 -5.41 -6.23 -1.63
CA VAL A 40 -6.69 -5.83 -1.04
C VAL A 40 -6.45 -4.79 0.05
N SER A 41 -7.43 -3.98 0.31
CA SER A 41 -7.34 -2.90 1.30
C SER A 41 -8.52 -2.93 2.26
N ASN A 42 -8.35 -2.38 3.46
CA ASN A 42 -9.45 -2.27 4.42
C ASN A 42 -10.64 -1.44 3.89
N VAL A 43 -10.42 -0.52 2.96
CA VAL A 43 -11.49 0.25 2.32
C VAL A 43 -12.43 -0.63 1.48
N ASP A 44 -11.95 -1.80 1.02
CA ASP A 44 -12.73 -2.75 0.22
C ASP A 44 -13.79 -3.49 1.06
N LEU A 45 -13.62 -3.53 2.37
CA LEU A 45 -14.52 -4.26 3.27
C LEU A 45 -15.93 -3.66 3.27
N PHE A 46 -16.05 -2.33 3.26
CA PHE A 46 -17.35 -1.68 3.20
C PHE A 46 -18.10 -2.03 1.91
N ALA A 47 -17.44 -1.88 0.77
CA ALA A 47 -18.02 -2.23 -0.53
C ALA A 47 -18.43 -3.71 -0.59
N THR A 48 -17.61 -4.59 -0.03
CA THR A 48 -17.85 -6.03 0.04
C THR A 48 -19.11 -6.35 0.86
N ILE A 49 -19.26 -5.74 2.03
CA ILE A 49 -20.43 -5.92 2.89
C ILE A 49 -21.70 -5.43 2.18
N MET A 50 -21.66 -4.23 1.58
CA MET A 50 -22.81 -3.68 0.85
C MET A 50 -23.23 -4.57 -0.31
N ASP A 51 -22.30 -5.14 -1.04
CA ASP A 51 -22.54 -6.05 -2.15
C ASP A 51 -23.22 -7.35 -1.66
N TYR A 52 -22.71 -7.97 -0.59
CA TYR A 52 -23.35 -9.17 -0.03
C TYR A 52 -24.75 -8.91 0.56
N LEU A 53 -25.00 -7.71 1.05
CA LEU A 53 -26.32 -7.29 1.54
C LEU A 53 -27.25 -6.84 0.41
N ASN A 54 -26.80 -6.83 -0.84
CA ASN A 54 -27.51 -6.33 -2.02
C ASN A 54 -28.01 -4.86 -1.84
N VAL A 55 -27.24 -4.06 -1.13
CA VAL A 55 -27.53 -2.62 -0.96
C VAL A 55 -27.01 -1.89 -2.21
N GLY A 56 -27.90 -1.30 -2.98
CA GLY A 56 -27.53 -0.44 -4.10
C GLY A 56 -27.28 1.01 -3.67
N ASN A 57 -26.72 1.80 -4.61
CA ASN A 57 -26.57 3.26 -4.46
C ASN A 57 -25.75 3.73 -3.24
N TYR A 58 -24.65 3.05 -2.92
CA TYR A 58 -23.67 3.53 -1.95
C TYR A 58 -22.44 4.14 -2.63
N LYS A 59 -21.76 5.04 -1.93
CA LYS A 59 -20.43 5.54 -2.32
C LYS A 59 -19.37 4.84 -1.52
N SER A 60 -18.32 4.38 -2.18
CA SER A 60 -17.17 3.73 -1.55
C SER A 60 -15.90 4.13 -2.27
N ASP A 61 -14.81 4.26 -1.53
CA ASP A 61 -13.45 4.41 -2.07
C ASP A 61 -12.82 3.05 -2.41
N GLY A 62 -13.40 1.96 -1.88
CA GLY A 62 -13.00 0.58 -2.14
C GLY A 62 -13.89 -0.13 -3.16
N GLU A 63 -13.43 -1.29 -3.58
CA GLU A 63 -14.12 -2.20 -4.51
C GLU A 63 -14.54 -3.49 -3.78
N SER A 64 -15.67 -4.09 -4.19
CA SER A 64 -16.12 -5.34 -3.59
C SER A 64 -15.14 -6.49 -3.85
N LEU A 65 -14.83 -7.25 -2.80
CA LEU A 65 -14.03 -8.47 -2.87
C LEU A 65 -14.87 -9.71 -3.21
N ARG A 66 -16.17 -9.56 -3.48
CA ARG A 66 -17.09 -10.68 -3.67
C ARG A 66 -16.64 -11.64 -4.76
N ASP A 67 -16.30 -11.14 -5.93
CA ASP A 67 -15.86 -11.98 -7.05
C ASP A 67 -14.55 -12.70 -6.76
N LEU A 68 -13.68 -12.08 -5.97
CA LEU A 68 -12.44 -12.68 -5.48
C LEU A 68 -12.71 -13.80 -4.47
N ILE A 69 -13.63 -13.56 -3.51
CA ILE A 69 -14.05 -14.52 -2.48
C ILE A 69 -14.75 -15.72 -3.13
N GLU A 70 -15.63 -15.45 -4.09
CA GLU A 70 -16.39 -16.48 -4.84
C GLU A 70 -15.57 -17.14 -5.96
N GLN A 71 -14.27 -16.80 -6.08
CA GLN A 71 -13.33 -17.33 -7.06
C GLN A 71 -13.76 -17.12 -8.53
N LYS A 72 -14.54 -16.11 -8.80
CA LYS A 72 -14.95 -15.70 -10.14
C LYS A 72 -13.85 -14.92 -10.86
N GLN A 73 -12.96 -14.31 -10.08
CA GLN A 73 -11.72 -13.67 -10.56
C GLN A 73 -10.55 -14.05 -9.69
N THR A 74 -9.33 -13.97 -10.24
CA THR A 74 -8.09 -14.32 -9.55
C THR A 74 -7.30 -13.12 -9.08
N ASN A 75 -7.61 -11.94 -9.57
CA ASN A 75 -6.91 -10.69 -9.25
C ASN A 75 -7.91 -9.62 -8.81
N HIS A 76 -7.59 -8.95 -7.72
CA HIS A 76 -8.29 -7.77 -7.24
C HIS A 76 -7.26 -6.66 -7.06
N GLY A 77 -7.45 -5.55 -7.76
CA GLY A 77 -6.47 -4.49 -7.79
C GLY A 77 -5.08 -4.96 -8.23
N ASN A 78 -4.27 -4.08 -8.73
CA ASN A 78 -2.89 -4.40 -9.08
C ASN A 78 -1.88 -3.58 -8.27
N TYR A 79 -2.36 -2.86 -7.27
CA TYR A 79 -1.56 -2.13 -6.29
C TYR A 79 -2.43 -1.72 -5.09
N VAL A 80 -1.79 -1.39 -3.97
CA VAL A 80 -2.42 -0.75 -2.80
C VAL A 80 -1.66 0.50 -2.42
N VAL A 81 -2.39 1.49 -1.90
CA VAL A 81 -1.84 2.72 -1.34
C VAL A 81 -2.26 2.84 0.11
N THR A 82 -1.34 3.26 0.96
CA THR A 82 -1.61 3.65 2.34
C THR A 82 -1.06 5.05 2.56
N GLU A 83 -1.84 5.90 3.22
CA GLU A 83 -1.38 7.23 3.63
C GLU A 83 -1.40 7.38 5.15
N TRP A 84 -0.49 8.23 5.63
CA TRP A 84 -0.39 8.63 7.01
C TRP A 84 -0.10 10.12 7.09
N ASP A 85 -1.15 10.91 7.31
CA ASP A 85 -1.04 12.37 7.43
C ASP A 85 -0.96 12.75 8.92
N TYR A 86 0.18 12.43 9.55
CA TYR A 86 0.45 12.84 10.92
C TYR A 86 1.17 14.19 10.95
N ARG A 87 1.00 14.95 12.03
CA ARG A 87 1.54 16.31 12.20
C ARG A 87 3.07 16.34 12.04
N GLY A 88 3.52 16.72 10.86
CA GLY A 88 4.93 16.89 10.50
C GLY A 88 5.60 15.65 9.91
N PRO A 89 6.61 15.86 9.06
CA PRO A 89 7.26 14.78 8.31
C PRO A 89 8.38 14.16 9.15
N ILE A 90 8.03 13.26 10.04
CA ILE A 90 9.01 12.43 10.75
C ILE A 90 9.37 11.20 9.94
N GLN A 91 8.51 10.84 8.96
CA GLN A 91 8.59 9.61 8.16
C GLN A 91 7.86 9.78 6.83
N PRO A 92 8.01 8.82 5.88
CA PRO A 92 7.19 8.80 4.66
C PRO A 92 5.70 8.85 4.98
N ASN A 93 4.95 9.64 4.19
CA ASN A 93 3.51 9.83 4.39
C ASN A 93 2.68 8.93 3.47
N TYR A 94 3.28 8.43 2.41
CA TYR A 94 2.64 7.55 1.44
C TYR A 94 3.45 6.29 1.23
N MET A 95 2.73 5.19 1.14
CA MET A 95 3.24 3.90 0.70
C MET A 95 2.43 3.43 -0.50
N ILE A 96 3.10 2.92 -1.51
CA ILE A 96 2.48 2.14 -2.59
C ILE A 96 3.19 0.80 -2.72
N VAL A 97 2.39 -0.28 -2.80
CA VAL A 97 2.88 -1.63 -3.12
C VAL A 97 2.30 -2.07 -4.45
N LYS A 98 3.17 -2.52 -5.34
CA LYS A 98 2.81 -3.06 -6.65
C LYS A 98 3.86 -4.05 -7.14
N ASP A 99 3.41 -5.20 -7.64
CA ASP A 99 4.27 -6.24 -8.24
C ASP A 99 5.44 -6.65 -7.32
N GLY A 100 5.19 -6.77 -6.00
CA GLY A 100 6.21 -7.10 -5.00
C GLY A 100 7.19 -5.97 -4.67
N TRP A 101 6.97 -4.76 -5.18
CA TRP A 101 7.78 -3.59 -4.87
C TRP A 101 7.03 -2.61 -3.99
N LYS A 102 7.67 -2.14 -2.93
CA LYS A 102 7.13 -1.15 -2.00
C LYS A 102 7.93 0.15 -2.08
N LEU A 103 7.25 1.24 -2.40
CA LEU A 103 7.82 2.59 -2.32
C LEU A 103 7.15 3.34 -1.17
N MET A 104 7.96 3.92 -0.29
CA MET A 104 7.50 4.86 0.74
C MET A 104 8.10 6.23 0.44
N ILE A 105 7.26 7.26 0.41
CA ILE A 105 7.67 8.61 -0.01
C ILE A 105 6.97 9.67 0.85
N PRO A 106 7.70 10.70 1.34
CA PRO A 106 7.07 11.84 1.97
C PRO A 106 6.51 12.83 0.93
N TYR A 107 5.53 13.63 1.33
CA TYR A 107 5.04 14.75 0.50
C TYR A 107 5.88 16.03 0.66
N THR A 108 6.83 16.03 1.58
CA THR A 108 7.70 17.18 1.83
C THR A 108 9.00 17.08 1.03
N GLU A 109 9.62 18.22 0.76
CA GLU A 109 10.97 18.30 0.18
C GLU A 109 12.06 18.12 1.24
N ASP A 110 11.72 18.05 2.54
CA ASP A 110 12.70 17.89 3.60
C ASP A 110 13.57 16.63 3.38
N SER A 111 14.88 16.85 3.23
CA SER A 111 15.85 15.79 2.98
C SER A 111 16.10 14.87 4.19
N LYS A 112 15.64 15.26 5.38
CA LYS A 112 15.75 14.43 6.59
C LYS A 112 14.88 13.19 6.51
N VAL A 113 13.75 13.28 5.80
CA VAL A 113 12.87 12.13 5.56
C VAL A 113 13.30 11.42 4.29
N LEU A 114 13.75 10.20 4.40
CA LEU A 114 14.24 9.42 3.27
C LEU A 114 13.10 8.84 2.43
N ASN A 115 13.34 8.75 1.12
CA ASN A 115 12.57 7.85 0.27
C ASN A 115 13.03 6.42 0.53
N VAL A 116 12.11 5.49 0.51
CA VAL A 116 12.40 4.09 0.78
C VAL A 116 11.82 3.22 -0.32
N LEU A 117 12.62 2.28 -0.82
CA LEU A 117 12.19 1.30 -1.81
C LEU A 117 12.66 -0.09 -1.38
N TYR A 118 11.74 -1.03 -1.35
CA TYR A 118 12.02 -2.44 -1.09
C TYR A 118 11.54 -3.32 -2.25
N ASN A 119 12.26 -4.42 -2.46
CA ASN A 119 11.79 -5.55 -3.26
C ASN A 119 11.36 -6.66 -2.29
N LEU A 120 10.07 -6.76 -2.02
CA LEU A 120 9.52 -7.70 -1.04
C LEU A 120 9.73 -9.18 -1.43
N ASN A 121 10.00 -9.47 -2.70
CA ASN A 121 10.30 -10.82 -3.16
C ASN A 121 11.72 -11.26 -2.77
N GLU A 122 12.66 -10.32 -2.68
CA GLU A 122 14.07 -10.58 -2.33
C GLU A 122 14.37 -10.21 -0.88
N ASP A 123 13.67 -9.23 -0.33
CA ASP A 123 13.83 -8.68 1.02
C ASP A 123 12.46 -8.55 1.71
N PRO A 124 11.81 -9.67 2.07
CA PRO A 124 10.49 -9.66 2.70
C PRO A 124 10.49 -9.04 4.11
N HIS A 125 11.65 -8.87 4.72
CA HIS A 125 11.83 -8.23 6.02
C HIS A 125 12.25 -6.76 5.92
N GLU A 126 12.31 -6.19 4.72
CA GLU A 126 12.55 -4.76 4.48
C GLU A 126 13.82 -4.21 5.16
N MET A 127 14.89 -5.01 5.15
CA MET A 127 16.15 -4.68 5.82
C MET A 127 17.04 -3.75 5.00
N THR A 128 16.88 -3.71 3.67
CA THR A 128 17.79 -2.97 2.78
C THR A 128 17.03 -1.95 1.95
N ASN A 129 17.06 -0.68 2.35
CA ASN A 129 16.53 0.40 1.52
C ASN A 129 17.35 0.55 0.23
N LEU A 130 16.70 0.36 -0.91
CA LEU A 130 17.31 0.45 -2.25
C LEU A 130 17.47 1.90 -2.76
N LEU A 131 16.95 2.89 -2.01
CA LEU A 131 17.12 4.32 -2.24
C LEU A 131 17.94 4.98 -1.11
N GLY A 132 17.69 6.24 -0.84
CA GLY A 132 18.34 6.97 0.24
C GLY A 132 19.86 6.95 0.12
N LYS A 133 20.53 6.37 1.11
CA LYS A 133 22.01 6.27 1.17
C LYS A 133 22.58 5.05 0.44
N ASN A 134 21.77 4.24 -0.24
CA ASN A 134 22.24 3.05 -0.96
C ASN A 134 23.19 3.46 -2.10
N PRO A 135 24.41 2.88 -2.18
CA PRO A 135 25.36 3.22 -3.24
C PRO A 135 24.85 2.89 -4.64
N ASN A 136 23.99 1.87 -4.76
CA ASN A 136 23.40 1.43 -6.02
C ASN A 136 22.05 2.10 -6.34
N ARG A 137 21.61 3.13 -5.58
CA ARG A 137 20.28 3.76 -5.72
C ARG A 137 19.93 4.19 -7.14
N LYS A 138 20.92 4.60 -7.94
CA LYS A 138 20.72 4.99 -9.35
C LYS A 138 20.11 3.87 -10.19
N LYS A 139 20.48 2.60 -9.92
CA LYS A 139 19.94 1.41 -10.60
C LYS A 139 18.44 1.28 -10.40
N TYR A 140 17.94 1.66 -9.24
CA TYR A 140 16.54 1.49 -8.86
C TYR A 140 15.65 2.71 -9.15
N LYS A 141 16.23 3.83 -9.61
CA LYS A 141 15.52 5.07 -9.92
C LYS A 141 14.30 4.83 -10.84
N LYS A 142 14.51 4.10 -11.94
CA LYS A 142 13.43 3.83 -12.91
C LYS A 142 12.25 3.05 -12.29
N LYS A 143 12.52 2.12 -11.38
CA LYS A 143 11.49 1.36 -10.67
C LYS A 143 10.74 2.28 -9.69
N ALA A 144 11.46 3.06 -8.90
CA ALA A 144 10.86 4.03 -7.97
C ALA A 144 10.00 5.06 -8.70
N GLU A 145 10.46 5.59 -9.84
CA GLU A 145 9.68 6.52 -10.67
C GLU A 145 8.38 5.91 -11.18
N LYS A 146 8.39 4.66 -11.64
CA LYS A 146 7.15 3.96 -12.06
C LYS A 146 6.14 3.86 -10.94
N LEU A 147 6.57 3.53 -9.72
CA LEU A 147 5.70 3.47 -8.55
C LEU A 147 5.20 4.86 -8.16
N ARG A 148 6.07 5.87 -8.19
CA ARG A 148 5.68 7.26 -7.91
C ARG A 148 4.63 7.76 -8.91
N LEU A 149 4.79 7.50 -10.20
CA LEU A 149 3.78 7.87 -11.20
C LEU A 149 2.44 7.22 -10.90
N LYS A 150 2.43 5.95 -10.49
CA LYS A 150 1.19 5.26 -10.11
C LYS A 150 0.57 5.85 -8.84
N LEU A 151 1.39 6.23 -7.87
CA LEU A 151 0.94 6.96 -6.69
C LEU A 151 0.36 8.33 -7.05
N LEU A 152 0.99 9.06 -7.98
CA LEU A 152 0.48 10.36 -8.45
C LEU A 152 -0.86 10.25 -9.16
N GLU A 153 -1.09 9.19 -9.95
CA GLU A 153 -2.41 8.90 -10.54
C GLU A 153 -3.46 8.73 -9.45
N TRP A 154 -3.13 7.97 -8.39
CA TRP A 154 -4.01 7.75 -7.25
C TRP A 154 -4.29 9.06 -6.48
N LEU A 155 -3.26 9.85 -6.18
CA LEU A 155 -3.39 11.15 -5.50
C LEU A 155 -4.26 12.12 -6.30
N LYS A 156 -4.11 12.15 -7.63
CA LYS A 156 -4.92 12.98 -8.52
C LYS A 156 -6.38 12.52 -8.52
N LYS A 157 -6.63 11.21 -8.63
CA LYS A 157 -7.99 10.64 -8.59
C LYS A 157 -8.72 11.02 -7.30
N ASN A 158 -8.00 11.07 -6.17
CA ASN A 158 -8.55 11.37 -4.85
C ASN A 158 -8.46 12.87 -4.46
N ASN A 159 -8.12 13.76 -5.39
CA ASN A 159 -7.98 15.20 -5.16
C ASN A 159 -7.08 15.53 -3.95
N SER A 160 -6.00 14.78 -3.76
CA SER A 160 -5.11 14.95 -2.63
C SER A 160 -4.35 16.27 -2.69
N LYS A 161 -4.39 17.04 -1.60
CA LYS A 161 -3.62 18.29 -1.41
C LYS A 161 -2.10 18.08 -1.49
N HIS A 162 -1.64 16.84 -1.36
CA HIS A 162 -0.22 16.48 -1.32
C HIS A 162 0.36 16.08 -2.68
N TYR A 163 -0.45 16.13 -3.75
CA TYR A 163 -0.01 15.79 -5.11
C TYR A 163 1.27 16.53 -5.52
N ASP A 164 1.30 17.84 -5.33
CA ASP A 164 2.45 18.66 -5.73
C ASP A 164 3.72 18.33 -4.96
N GLY A 165 3.61 18.11 -3.65
CA GLY A 165 4.74 17.73 -2.82
C GLY A 165 5.36 16.40 -3.28
N VAL A 166 4.53 15.37 -3.48
CA VAL A 166 5.00 14.07 -3.98
C VAL A 166 5.57 14.18 -5.40
N SER A 167 4.98 15.00 -6.28
CA SER A 167 5.44 15.17 -7.66
C SER A 167 6.82 15.82 -7.75
N LYS A 168 7.10 16.80 -6.89
CA LYS A 168 8.38 17.54 -6.85
C LYS A 168 9.48 16.80 -6.09
N ARG A 169 9.12 15.79 -5.30
CA ARG A 169 10.08 15.05 -4.48
C ARG A 169 11.17 14.39 -5.32
N LYS A 170 12.44 14.69 -5.02
CA LYS A 170 13.59 14.00 -5.61
C LYS A 170 13.71 12.60 -5.01
N LEU A 171 13.76 11.56 -5.84
CA LEU A 171 13.81 10.17 -5.38
C LEU A 171 15.23 9.71 -5.01
N ILE A 172 16.24 10.33 -5.55
CA ILE A 172 17.66 10.01 -5.31
C ILE A 172 18.49 11.28 -5.11
#